data_2cfc10b8dac12d2793415a66928d99c2
#
_entry.id   2cfc10b8dac12d2793415a66928d99c2
#
_cell.length_a   1.000
_cell.length_b   1.000
_cell.length_c   1.000
_cell.angle_alpha   90.00
_cell.angle_beta   90.00
_cell.angle_gamma   90.00
#
_symmetry.space_group_name_H-M   'P 1'
#
loop_
_entity.id
_entity.type
_entity.pdbx_description
1 polymer ?
#
loop_
_entity_poly.entity_id
_entity_poly.type
_entity_poly.pdbx_seq_one_letter_code
_entity_poly.pdbx_strand_id
1 'polypeptide(L)'
;MNKNFLEHYMKTKPETLEQKYLFLVDDQELAFAVIAAGYYAVALLPERDGYYDAESFVTYMLEIACTGTYQTDYCYVPACTMKKTNDLLEQFCQNNYLTFRKGWSIFKNKEYLAKLEYQQELKAVLSDFIKRFEGRQNEPPDLNKFHKFNEQGKRIGVFDMEIVDYLIQTVPFFMLGETPYIYEQGCYYEDRKGIRLKAQIQKLIFRECITAKTIQNIYNLLVSQPQVHKWFSDVNNQPSHWINFQNGFFDVMEWKMIEHSPKYLTINQIPFSFYPDQAETVLSGGENIRKYLELSIPDKTDQLTFWQYLGYCMTTDTLFQKFLLLKRKGGTGKSVAVSLVQHLIGDINGSCMSLQNLNQRFYATGLFGKLLNACADIPSTAMENVAIIKKAVGEDTLLYEKKGKDPSQFNSYAKLLFSANEFPLNLDDKTNAYYRRLLILDIDRSIPKSAKDTELKEKFFRKSDYAIHMAMLALRQLYKDQRFAQSDHSKECIEKLYRSADSVKAFIDDMLCHKSGEKMKRSDVYKMYEDYCEDNGRKPHGKSKFWEYMADKGFMIKRYSDGTYYFKDTAIRESDFITIDLSLIHI
;
A
#
# COMPACT_ATOMS: atom_id res chain seq x y z
N MET A 1 6.88 -40.42 0.57
CA MET A 1 7.78 -39.96 1.67
C MET A 1 9.20 -40.39 1.37
N ASN A 2 10.16 -39.48 1.40
CA ASN A 2 11.56 -39.82 1.06
C ASN A 2 12.19 -40.60 2.21
N LYS A 3 12.70 -41.82 1.94
CA LYS A 3 13.28 -42.74 2.95
C LYS A 3 14.41 -42.07 3.73
N ASN A 4 15.23 -41.27 3.06
CA ASN A 4 16.33 -40.51 3.67
C ASN A 4 15.85 -39.47 4.68
N PHE A 5 14.68 -38.83 4.44
CA PHE A 5 14.09 -37.85 5.35
C PHE A 5 13.60 -38.53 6.63
N LEU A 6 12.93 -39.68 6.51
CA LEU A 6 12.46 -40.45 7.65
C LEU A 6 13.61 -40.95 8.55
N GLU A 7 14.71 -41.45 7.93
CA GLU A 7 15.89 -41.89 8.67
C GLU A 7 16.58 -40.73 9.40
N HIS A 8 16.65 -39.56 8.78
CA HIS A 8 17.19 -38.36 9.41
C HIS A 8 16.29 -37.87 10.55
N TYR A 9 14.98 -37.83 10.35
CA TYR A 9 14.00 -37.49 11.38
C TYR A 9 14.13 -38.39 12.61
N MET A 10 14.21 -39.70 12.42
CA MET A 10 14.37 -40.67 13.53
C MET A 10 15.69 -40.50 14.31
N LYS A 11 16.74 -39.99 13.66
CA LYS A 11 18.03 -39.67 14.29
C LYS A 11 18.08 -38.32 14.99
N THR A 12 17.31 -37.36 14.52
CA THR A 12 17.37 -35.97 14.99
C THR A 12 16.18 -35.56 15.84
N LYS A 13 15.20 -36.47 16.04
CA LYS A 13 14.02 -36.20 16.88
C LYS A 13 14.46 -35.76 18.28
N PRO A 14 14.05 -34.56 18.75
CA PRO A 14 14.33 -34.10 20.10
C PRO A 14 13.72 -35.05 21.14
N GLU A 15 14.41 -35.27 22.27
CA GLU A 15 13.87 -36.06 23.38
C GLU A 15 12.63 -35.41 24.01
N THR A 16 12.56 -34.09 23.95
CA THR A 16 11.44 -33.30 24.44
C THR A 16 10.98 -32.28 23.38
N LEU A 17 9.68 -32.20 23.15
CA LEU A 17 9.07 -31.20 22.26
C LEU A 17 8.50 -30.04 23.09
N GLU A 18 8.56 -28.84 22.53
CA GLU A 18 7.87 -27.66 23.08
C GLU A 18 6.36 -27.86 22.99
N GLN A 19 5.71 -28.14 24.11
CA GLN A 19 4.30 -28.58 24.15
C GLN A 19 3.29 -27.44 24.03
N LYS A 20 3.72 -26.20 24.09
CA LYS A 20 2.83 -25.04 24.15
C LYS A 20 2.21 -24.64 22.80
N TYR A 21 2.90 -24.95 21.70
CA TYR A 21 2.50 -24.55 20.35
C TYR A 21 2.27 -25.77 19.47
N LEU A 22 1.11 -25.82 18.79
CA LEU A 22 0.77 -26.83 17.80
C LEU A 22 0.66 -26.19 16.42
N PHE A 23 1.60 -26.51 15.55
CA PHE A 23 1.61 -26.02 14.17
C PHE A 23 0.70 -26.87 13.29
N LEU A 24 -0.21 -26.22 12.58
CA LEU A 24 -1.12 -26.82 11.61
C LEU A 24 -0.59 -26.47 10.21
N VAL A 25 -0.12 -27.46 9.48
CA VAL A 25 0.49 -27.30 8.16
C VAL A 25 -0.22 -28.15 7.11
N ASP A 26 -0.06 -27.83 5.85
CA ASP A 26 -0.71 -28.49 4.71
C ASP A 26 0.24 -29.44 3.94
N ASP A 27 1.39 -29.73 4.50
CA ASP A 27 2.38 -30.62 3.91
C ASP A 27 3.02 -31.53 4.96
N GLN A 28 3.17 -32.82 4.63
CA GLN A 28 3.69 -33.83 5.55
C GLN A 28 5.18 -33.68 5.81
N GLU A 29 5.98 -33.32 4.80
CA GLU A 29 7.43 -33.10 4.96
C GLU A 29 7.66 -31.88 5.85
N LEU A 30 6.83 -30.84 5.69
CA LEU A 30 6.87 -29.64 6.52
C LEU A 30 6.51 -29.95 7.98
N ALA A 31 5.49 -30.80 8.24
CA ALA A 31 5.17 -31.23 9.59
C ALA A 31 6.35 -31.96 10.26
N PHE A 32 6.98 -32.88 9.55
CA PHE A 32 8.16 -33.58 10.06
C PHE A 32 9.33 -32.62 10.30
N ALA A 33 9.53 -31.64 9.43
CA ALA A 33 10.58 -30.64 9.60
C ALA A 33 10.36 -29.80 10.87
N VAL A 34 9.11 -29.38 11.13
CA VAL A 34 8.73 -28.64 12.35
C VAL A 34 8.95 -29.50 13.61
N ILE A 35 8.60 -30.79 13.56
CA ILE A 35 8.83 -31.71 14.68
C ILE A 35 10.34 -31.92 14.90
N ALA A 36 11.13 -32.07 13.83
CA ALA A 36 12.59 -32.17 13.94
C ALA A 36 13.23 -30.90 14.50
N ALA A 37 12.58 -29.73 14.31
CA ALA A 37 13.01 -28.48 14.91
C ALA A 37 12.63 -28.34 16.40
N GLY A 38 11.88 -29.30 16.98
CA GLY A 38 11.54 -29.36 18.39
C GLY A 38 10.13 -28.92 18.76
N TYR A 39 9.20 -28.77 17.80
CA TYR A 39 7.84 -28.29 18.02
C TYR A 39 6.79 -29.32 17.60
N TYR A 40 5.59 -29.26 18.17
CA TYR A 40 4.49 -30.09 17.71
C TYR A 40 3.92 -29.58 16.38
N ALA A 41 3.66 -30.48 15.45
CA ALA A 41 3.00 -30.19 14.19
C ALA A 41 2.07 -31.30 13.75
N VAL A 42 0.99 -30.92 13.05
CA VAL A 42 0.05 -31.83 12.39
C VAL A 42 -0.05 -31.41 10.92
N ALA A 43 0.10 -32.38 10.01
CA ALA A 43 -0.14 -32.19 8.59
C ALA A 43 -1.62 -32.43 8.27
N LEU A 44 -2.26 -31.42 7.69
CA LEU A 44 -3.60 -31.49 7.15
C LEU A 44 -3.48 -31.82 5.67
N LEU A 45 -3.65 -33.10 5.32
CA LEU A 45 -3.50 -33.55 3.94
C LEU A 45 -4.82 -33.34 3.21
N PRO A 46 -4.84 -32.67 2.05
CA PRO A 46 -6.03 -32.56 1.24
C PRO A 46 -6.48 -33.95 0.77
N GLU A 47 -7.79 -34.18 0.73
CA GLU A 47 -8.36 -35.31 0.00
C GLU A 47 -7.95 -35.25 -1.48
N ARG A 48 -8.05 -36.37 -2.22
CA ARG A 48 -7.47 -36.60 -3.56
C ARG A 48 -7.69 -35.50 -4.60
N ASP A 49 -8.62 -34.58 -4.39
CA ASP A 49 -8.96 -33.47 -5.30
C ASP A 49 -8.53 -32.08 -4.81
N GLY A 50 -7.74 -31.99 -3.74
CA GLY A 50 -7.17 -30.72 -3.28
C GLY A 50 -8.13 -29.74 -2.57
N TYR A 51 -9.35 -30.18 -2.25
CA TYR A 51 -10.34 -29.37 -1.53
C TYR A 51 -10.88 -30.14 -0.33
N TYR A 52 -10.65 -29.57 0.88
CA TYR A 52 -11.53 -29.88 2.01
C TYR A 52 -12.82 -29.10 1.83
N ASP A 53 -13.99 -29.78 1.88
CA ASP A 53 -15.18 -29.04 2.24
C ASP A 53 -15.07 -28.61 3.71
N ALA A 54 -15.76 -27.53 4.04
CA ALA A 54 -15.65 -26.94 5.39
C ALA A 54 -16.14 -27.92 6.49
N GLU A 55 -17.01 -28.86 6.16
CA GLU A 55 -17.65 -29.82 7.06
C GLU A 55 -16.71 -31.00 7.38
N SER A 56 -16.06 -31.56 6.36
CA SER A 56 -15.00 -32.58 6.52
C SER A 56 -13.83 -32.06 7.29
N PHE A 57 -13.44 -30.82 7.06
CA PHE A 57 -12.34 -30.15 7.77
C PHE A 57 -12.68 -29.95 9.26
N VAL A 58 -13.87 -29.46 9.57
CA VAL A 58 -14.34 -29.28 10.96
C VAL A 58 -14.42 -30.62 11.68
N THR A 59 -14.93 -31.66 11.00
CA THR A 59 -15.00 -33.03 11.56
C THR A 59 -13.61 -33.56 11.89
N TYR A 60 -12.66 -33.43 10.98
CA TYR A 60 -11.27 -33.86 11.20
C TYR A 60 -10.59 -33.10 12.36
N MET A 61 -10.80 -31.79 12.47
CA MET A 61 -10.29 -30.99 13.57
C MET A 61 -10.92 -31.32 14.91
N LEU A 62 -12.21 -31.68 14.93
CA LEU A 62 -12.89 -32.16 16.12
C LEU A 62 -12.39 -33.54 16.54
N GLU A 63 -12.09 -34.44 15.61
CA GLU A 63 -11.45 -35.74 15.89
C GLU A 63 -10.07 -35.54 16.52
N ILE A 64 -9.22 -34.66 15.99
CA ILE A 64 -7.93 -34.32 16.59
C ILE A 64 -8.11 -33.75 18.01
N ALA A 65 -9.09 -32.88 18.22
CA ALA A 65 -9.35 -32.27 19.53
C ALA A 65 -9.97 -33.28 20.54
N CYS A 66 -10.72 -34.29 20.05
CA CYS A 66 -11.42 -35.25 20.88
C CYS A 66 -10.63 -36.53 21.19
N THR A 67 -9.57 -36.85 20.44
CA THR A 67 -8.77 -38.09 20.67
C THR A 67 -7.88 -38.08 21.92
N GLY A 68 -8.06 -37.09 22.81
CA GLY A 68 -7.41 -37.03 24.14
C GLY A 68 -5.91 -36.80 24.12
N THR A 69 -5.31 -36.71 22.94
CA THR A 69 -3.88 -36.48 22.75
C THR A 69 -3.52 -34.98 22.75
N TYR A 70 -4.51 -34.13 22.54
CA TYR A 70 -4.35 -32.69 22.43
C TYR A 70 -5.31 -32.00 23.40
N GLN A 71 -4.80 -31.64 24.57
CA GLN A 71 -5.58 -30.92 25.59
C GLN A 71 -5.73 -29.44 25.24
N THR A 72 -6.71 -28.79 25.87
CA THR A 72 -7.17 -27.42 25.66
C THR A 72 -6.13 -26.31 25.89
N ASP A 73 -4.89 -26.66 26.22
CA ASP A 73 -3.84 -25.70 26.61
C ASP A 73 -2.90 -25.29 25.47
N TYR A 74 -3.11 -25.85 24.27
CA TYR A 74 -2.28 -25.50 23.13
C TYR A 74 -2.65 -24.16 22.51
N CYS A 75 -1.62 -23.42 22.08
CA CYS A 75 -1.77 -22.34 21.14
C CYS A 75 -1.63 -22.90 19.73
N TYR A 76 -2.72 -22.95 18.98
CA TYR A 76 -2.75 -23.41 17.61
C TYR A 76 -2.07 -22.38 16.68
N VAL A 77 -1.27 -22.85 15.75
CA VAL A 77 -0.56 -22.01 14.78
C VAL A 77 -0.91 -22.45 13.36
N PRO A 78 -2.02 -21.95 12.74
CA PRO A 78 -2.29 -22.13 11.33
C PRO A 78 -1.13 -21.58 10.51
N ALA A 79 -0.36 -22.47 9.87
CA ALA A 79 0.89 -22.15 9.19
C ALA A 79 1.01 -22.90 7.85
N CYS A 80 -0.12 -22.98 7.11
CA CYS A 80 -0.19 -23.62 5.80
C CYS A 80 0.53 -22.79 4.74
N THR A 81 1.02 -23.45 3.70
CA THR A 81 1.62 -22.81 2.53
C THR A 81 0.55 -22.15 1.66
N MET A 82 -0.66 -22.74 1.61
CA MET A 82 -1.80 -22.21 0.87
C MET A 82 -2.66 -21.28 1.73
N LYS A 83 -2.90 -20.07 1.22
CA LYS A 83 -3.69 -19.04 1.93
C LYS A 83 -5.11 -19.52 2.26
N LYS A 84 -5.79 -20.19 1.31
CA LYS A 84 -7.18 -20.65 1.49
C LYS A 84 -7.32 -21.62 2.65
N THR A 85 -6.40 -22.58 2.76
CA THR A 85 -6.37 -23.55 3.86
C THR A 85 -6.11 -22.84 5.19
N ASN A 86 -5.19 -21.88 5.18
CA ASN A 86 -4.86 -21.12 6.38
C ASN A 86 -6.04 -20.26 6.87
N ASP A 87 -6.75 -19.59 5.95
CA ASP A 87 -7.93 -18.78 6.27
C ASP A 87 -9.06 -19.65 6.89
N LEU A 88 -9.26 -20.87 6.39
CA LEU A 88 -10.23 -21.84 6.95
C LEU A 88 -9.85 -22.27 8.36
N LEU A 89 -8.56 -22.56 8.61
CA LEU A 89 -8.05 -22.93 9.94
C LEU A 89 -8.18 -21.77 10.93
N GLU A 90 -7.86 -20.57 10.51
CA GLU A 90 -8.04 -19.39 11.35
C GLU A 90 -9.51 -19.17 11.71
N GLN A 91 -10.40 -19.32 10.74
CA GLN A 91 -11.84 -19.22 10.96
C GLN A 91 -12.35 -20.33 11.91
N PHE A 92 -11.87 -21.56 11.74
CA PHE A 92 -12.17 -22.66 12.66
C PHE A 92 -11.73 -22.35 14.08
N CYS A 93 -10.48 -21.91 14.28
CA CYS A 93 -9.97 -21.53 15.60
C CYS A 93 -10.81 -20.40 16.23
N GLN A 94 -11.21 -19.41 15.44
CA GLN A 94 -12.06 -18.31 15.90
C GLN A 94 -13.44 -18.79 16.33
N ASN A 95 -14.08 -19.63 15.51
CA ASN A 95 -15.45 -20.13 15.77
C ASN A 95 -15.52 -21.05 17.00
N ASN A 96 -14.43 -21.76 17.28
CA ASN A 96 -14.34 -22.68 18.42
C ASN A 96 -13.63 -22.07 19.65
N TYR A 97 -13.36 -20.76 19.63
CA TYR A 97 -12.73 -20.02 20.74
C TYR A 97 -11.35 -20.58 21.15
N LEU A 98 -10.63 -21.20 20.22
CA LEU A 98 -9.31 -21.75 20.47
C LEU A 98 -8.27 -20.64 20.49
N THR A 99 -7.30 -20.74 21.38
CA THR A 99 -6.14 -19.86 21.35
C THR A 99 -5.30 -20.17 20.13
N PHE A 100 -5.11 -19.21 19.25
CA PHE A 100 -4.30 -19.41 18.05
C PHE A 100 -3.43 -18.20 17.71
N ARG A 101 -2.42 -18.44 16.87
CA ARG A 101 -1.55 -17.41 16.29
C ARG A 101 -1.48 -17.58 14.79
N LYS A 102 -1.53 -16.48 14.06
CA LYS A 102 -1.41 -16.49 12.59
C LYS A 102 0.00 -16.86 12.17
N GLY A 103 0.18 -18.09 11.70
CA GLY A 103 1.46 -18.63 11.26
C GLY A 103 1.67 -18.64 9.75
N TRP A 104 0.67 -18.22 8.95
CA TRP A 104 0.73 -18.28 7.49
C TRP A 104 2.01 -17.66 6.89
N SER A 105 2.51 -16.58 7.46
CA SER A 105 3.73 -15.93 6.99
C SER A 105 5.01 -16.75 7.19
N ILE A 106 4.97 -17.77 8.07
CA ILE A 106 6.14 -18.60 8.36
C ILE A 106 6.52 -19.40 7.12
N PHE A 107 5.54 -20.04 6.47
CA PHE A 107 5.77 -20.98 5.36
C PHE A 107 5.26 -20.44 4.00
N LYS A 108 4.62 -19.29 3.97
CA LYS A 108 4.16 -18.70 2.72
C LYS A 108 5.30 -18.56 1.72
N ASN A 109 5.20 -19.28 0.59
CA ASN A 109 6.23 -19.33 -0.46
C ASN A 109 7.61 -19.83 0.04
N LYS A 110 7.64 -20.60 1.14
CA LYS A 110 8.85 -21.12 1.77
C LYS A 110 8.79 -22.64 1.94
N GLU A 111 8.17 -23.35 0.99
CA GLU A 111 8.09 -24.81 0.96
C GLU A 111 9.48 -25.48 1.05
N TYR A 112 10.53 -24.76 0.62
CA TYR A 112 11.91 -25.22 0.74
C TYR A 112 12.36 -25.46 2.19
N LEU A 113 11.73 -24.81 3.17
CA LEU A 113 12.05 -24.99 4.60
C LEU A 113 11.72 -26.41 5.11
N ALA A 114 10.90 -27.17 4.37
CA ALA A 114 10.67 -28.57 4.66
C ALA A 114 11.89 -29.48 4.38
N LYS A 115 12.86 -29.01 3.58
CA LYS A 115 14.02 -29.80 3.21
C LYS A 115 15.09 -29.81 4.31
N LEU A 116 15.81 -30.93 4.42
CA LEU A 116 16.81 -31.16 5.46
C LEU A 116 17.93 -30.12 5.51
N GLU A 117 18.32 -29.59 4.35
CA GLU A 117 19.38 -28.57 4.23
C GLU A 117 19.03 -27.23 4.90
N TYR A 118 17.74 -26.96 5.14
CA TYR A 118 17.25 -25.71 5.75
C TYR A 118 16.79 -25.87 7.20
N GLN A 119 17.09 -26.96 7.89
CA GLN A 119 16.64 -27.23 9.26
C GLN A 119 17.10 -26.19 10.29
N GLN A 120 18.28 -25.63 10.15
CA GLN A 120 18.77 -24.58 11.04
C GLN A 120 18.01 -23.26 10.80
N GLU A 121 17.73 -22.93 9.54
CA GLU A 121 16.93 -21.76 9.17
C GLU A 121 15.51 -21.91 9.69
N LEU A 122 14.87 -23.07 9.48
CA LEU A 122 13.55 -23.36 10.01
C LEU A 122 13.49 -23.20 11.53
N LYS A 123 14.44 -23.77 12.27
CA LYS A 123 14.51 -23.64 13.73
C LYS A 123 14.64 -22.18 14.16
N ALA A 124 15.45 -21.39 13.47
CA ALA A 124 15.61 -19.96 13.75
C ALA A 124 14.29 -19.19 13.50
N VAL A 125 13.62 -19.46 12.37
CA VAL A 125 12.34 -18.83 12.01
C VAL A 125 11.25 -19.17 13.03
N LEU A 126 11.13 -20.44 13.44
CA LEU A 126 10.15 -20.87 14.45
C LEU A 126 10.46 -20.28 15.82
N SER A 127 11.73 -20.32 16.26
CA SER A 127 12.16 -19.71 17.52
C SER A 127 11.88 -18.21 17.57
N ASP A 128 12.19 -17.48 16.49
CA ASP A 128 11.91 -16.05 16.39
C ASP A 128 10.40 -15.77 16.39
N PHE A 129 9.62 -16.59 15.68
CA PHE A 129 8.15 -16.50 15.71
C PHE A 129 7.62 -16.65 17.14
N ILE A 130 8.09 -17.65 17.90
CA ILE A 130 7.63 -17.93 19.25
C ILE A 130 8.07 -16.82 20.23
N LYS A 131 9.33 -16.40 20.19
CA LYS A 131 9.84 -15.30 21.05
C LYS A 131 9.04 -14.02 20.94
N ARG A 132 8.51 -13.70 19.75
CA ARG A 132 7.63 -12.55 19.55
C ARG A 132 6.35 -12.61 20.37
N PHE A 133 5.92 -13.79 20.78
CA PHE A 133 4.70 -13.99 21.57
C PHE A 133 4.99 -14.28 23.04
N GLU A 134 6.11 -14.88 23.38
CA GLU A 134 6.47 -15.20 24.78
C GLU A 134 6.89 -13.99 25.60
N GLY A 135 7.51 -12.99 25.00
CA GLY A 135 7.86 -11.73 25.66
C GLY A 135 6.66 -10.91 26.17
N ARG A 136 5.44 -11.43 26.03
CA ARG A 136 4.17 -10.77 26.39
C ARG A 136 3.29 -11.55 27.34
N GLN A 137 3.78 -12.62 27.96
CA GLN A 137 2.99 -13.30 28.99
C GLN A 137 3.15 -12.58 30.33
N ASN A 138 2.22 -11.65 30.58
CA ASN A 138 1.78 -11.44 31.94
C ASN A 138 1.15 -12.75 32.41
N GLU A 139 1.44 -13.20 33.63
CA GLU A 139 0.72 -14.32 34.26
C GLU A 139 -0.78 -14.14 34.04
N PRO A 140 -1.53 -15.22 33.72
CA PRO A 140 -2.97 -15.10 33.51
C PRO A 140 -3.56 -14.46 34.78
N PRO A 141 -4.42 -13.45 34.63
CA PRO A 141 -4.96 -12.75 35.78
C PRO A 141 -5.78 -13.73 36.64
N ASP A 142 -5.71 -13.58 37.95
CA ASP A 142 -6.65 -14.26 38.83
C ASP A 142 -8.07 -13.75 38.51
N LEU A 143 -8.85 -14.57 37.82
CA LEU A 143 -10.20 -14.22 37.39
C LEU A 143 -11.13 -13.91 38.58
N ASN A 144 -10.83 -14.41 39.78
CA ASN A 144 -11.67 -14.15 40.96
C ASN A 144 -11.71 -12.65 41.32
N LYS A 145 -10.64 -11.88 41.01
CA LYS A 145 -10.65 -10.41 41.22
C LYS A 145 -11.77 -9.70 40.47
N PHE A 146 -12.21 -10.24 39.33
CA PHE A 146 -13.22 -9.63 38.49
C PHE A 146 -14.65 -10.05 38.82
N HIS A 147 -14.85 -10.95 39.84
CA HIS A 147 -16.14 -11.55 40.12
C HIS A 147 -16.65 -11.21 41.51
N LYS A 148 -17.98 -11.05 41.57
CA LYS A 148 -18.72 -10.87 42.81
C LYS A 148 -19.16 -12.23 43.34
N PHE A 149 -19.03 -12.44 44.67
CA PHE A 149 -19.42 -13.67 45.32
C PHE A 149 -20.51 -13.36 46.35
N ASN A 150 -21.45 -14.27 46.53
CA ASN A 150 -22.39 -14.21 47.68
C ASN A 150 -21.74 -14.82 48.93
N GLU A 151 -22.48 -14.79 50.06
CA GLU A 151 -22.03 -15.34 51.34
C GLU A 151 -21.73 -16.85 51.30
N GLN A 152 -22.27 -17.56 50.31
CA GLN A 152 -22.05 -19.00 50.10
C GLN A 152 -20.88 -19.27 49.13
N GLY A 153 -20.13 -18.25 48.72
CA GLY A 153 -19.00 -18.38 47.77
C GLY A 153 -19.43 -18.61 46.34
N LYS A 154 -20.71 -18.47 45.98
CA LYS A 154 -21.19 -18.58 44.60
C LYS A 154 -21.01 -17.27 43.85
N ARG A 155 -20.52 -17.33 42.59
CA ARG A 155 -20.39 -16.17 41.72
C ARG A 155 -21.76 -15.63 41.31
N ILE A 156 -21.98 -14.34 41.51
CA ILE A 156 -23.26 -13.66 41.27
C ILE A 156 -23.16 -12.52 40.26
N GLY A 157 -21.98 -12.22 39.77
CA GLY A 157 -21.75 -11.17 38.77
C GLY A 157 -20.28 -10.81 38.60
N VAL A 158 -20.02 -9.72 37.93
CA VAL A 158 -18.68 -9.21 37.67
C VAL A 158 -18.51 -7.77 38.17
N PHE A 159 -17.27 -7.36 38.36
CA PHE A 159 -16.87 -5.97 38.61
C PHE A 159 -16.48 -5.33 37.28
N ASP A 160 -17.42 -4.68 36.62
CA ASP A 160 -17.27 -4.17 35.28
C ASP A 160 -16.04 -3.25 35.13
N MET A 161 -15.83 -2.34 36.11
CA MET A 161 -14.69 -1.39 36.06
C MET A 161 -13.34 -2.06 36.29
N GLU A 162 -13.25 -3.08 37.14
CA GLU A 162 -12.00 -3.83 37.33
C GLU A 162 -11.55 -4.51 36.05
N ILE A 163 -12.51 -5.00 35.25
CA ILE A 163 -12.22 -5.55 33.91
C ILE A 163 -11.78 -4.45 32.94
N VAL A 164 -12.45 -3.30 32.95
CA VAL A 164 -12.10 -2.14 32.12
C VAL A 164 -10.68 -1.67 32.44
N ASP A 165 -10.35 -1.45 33.68
CA ASP A 165 -9.04 -0.97 34.13
C ASP A 165 -7.91 -1.96 33.74
N TYR A 166 -8.17 -3.25 33.94
CA TYR A 166 -7.25 -4.30 33.56
C TYR A 166 -7.00 -4.31 32.03
N LEU A 167 -8.06 -4.21 31.22
CA LEU A 167 -7.93 -4.21 29.76
C LEU A 167 -7.19 -2.98 29.24
N ILE A 168 -7.42 -1.82 29.81
CA ILE A 168 -6.69 -0.59 29.45
C ILE A 168 -5.19 -0.73 29.70
N GLN A 169 -4.81 -1.43 30.78
CA GLN A 169 -3.41 -1.63 31.14
C GLN A 169 -2.72 -2.73 30.31
N THR A 170 -3.47 -3.77 29.91
CA THR A 170 -2.88 -4.99 29.35
C THR A 170 -3.10 -5.19 27.86
N VAL A 171 -4.16 -4.60 27.29
CA VAL A 171 -4.50 -4.71 25.88
C VAL A 171 -4.25 -3.38 25.18
N PRO A 172 -3.21 -3.26 24.36
CA PRO A 172 -2.99 -2.03 23.60
C PRO A 172 -4.08 -1.86 22.54
N PHE A 173 -4.94 -0.87 22.73
CA PHE A 173 -5.95 -0.46 21.76
C PHE A 173 -6.21 1.05 21.87
N PHE A 174 -6.85 1.61 20.87
CA PHE A 174 -7.35 2.99 20.91
C PHE A 174 -8.65 3.14 20.11
N MET A 175 -9.37 4.21 20.39
CA MET A 175 -10.55 4.63 19.65
C MET A 175 -10.19 5.76 18.69
N LEU A 176 -10.56 5.60 17.42
CA LEU A 176 -10.48 6.66 16.42
C LEU A 176 -11.91 7.03 15.98
N GLY A 177 -12.44 8.12 16.52
CA GLY A 177 -13.87 8.38 16.50
C GLY A 177 -14.62 7.25 17.20
N GLU A 178 -15.56 6.60 16.52
CA GLU A 178 -16.33 5.47 17.07
C GLU A 178 -15.71 4.10 16.74
N THR A 179 -14.56 4.05 16.09
CA THR A 179 -13.96 2.80 15.62
C THR A 179 -12.79 2.41 16.51
N PRO A 180 -12.84 1.24 17.16
CA PRO A 180 -11.70 0.73 17.92
C PRO A 180 -10.63 0.16 16.98
N TYR A 181 -9.38 0.34 17.37
CA TYR A 181 -8.18 -0.23 16.76
C TYR A 181 -7.44 -1.02 17.84
N ILE A 182 -7.15 -2.28 17.56
CA ILE A 182 -6.44 -3.16 18.50
C ILE A 182 -5.08 -3.54 17.94
N TYR A 183 -4.07 -3.54 18.80
CA TYR A 183 -2.70 -3.87 18.43
C TYR A 183 -2.48 -5.37 18.34
N GLU A 184 -1.99 -5.83 17.20
CA GLU A 184 -1.61 -7.21 16.95
C GLU A 184 -0.39 -7.24 16.04
N GLN A 185 0.62 -8.04 16.39
CA GLN A 185 1.77 -8.32 15.54
C GLN A 185 2.46 -7.09 14.91
N GLY A 186 2.62 -6.04 15.71
CA GLY A 186 3.34 -4.84 15.27
C GLY A 186 2.48 -3.78 14.58
N CYS A 187 1.16 -3.94 14.50
CA CYS A 187 0.25 -3.00 13.85
C CYS A 187 -1.08 -2.91 14.58
N TYR A 188 -1.76 -1.78 14.47
CA TYR A 188 -3.13 -1.61 14.95
C TYR A 188 -4.11 -1.89 13.81
N TYR A 189 -5.05 -2.80 14.05
CA TYR A 189 -6.08 -3.18 13.09
C TYR A 189 -7.45 -2.69 13.53
N GLU A 190 -8.24 -2.22 12.56
CA GLU A 190 -9.64 -1.85 12.80
C GLU A 190 -10.43 -3.05 13.37
N ASP A 191 -10.99 -2.88 14.56
CA ASP A 191 -11.85 -3.88 15.21
C ASP A 191 -13.32 -3.55 14.97
N ARG A 192 -13.80 -3.89 13.77
CA ARG A 192 -15.19 -3.61 13.38
C ARG A 192 -16.17 -4.21 14.38
N LYS A 193 -17.08 -3.39 14.90
CA LYS A 193 -18.08 -3.76 15.91
C LYS A 193 -17.49 -4.19 17.26
N GLY A 194 -16.19 -3.99 17.51
CA GLY A 194 -15.52 -4.33 18.75
C GLY A 194 -15.43 -5.84 19.03
N ILE A 195 -15.40 -6.67 17.98
CA ILE A 195 -15.42 -8.14 18.12
C ILE A 195 -14.21 -8.64 18.90
N ARG A 196 -13.02 -8.14 18.58
CA ARG A 196 -11.78 -8.56 19.26
C ARG A 196 -11.72 -8.06 20.70
N LEU A 197 -12.12 -6.81 20.97
CA LEU A 197 -12.21 -6.28 22.33
C LEU A 197 -13.23 -7.06 23.17
N LYS A 198 -14.40 -7.37 22.62
CA LYS A 198 -15.40 -8.20 23.28
C LYS A 198 -14.89 -9.61 23.56
N ALA A 199 -14.09 -10.19 22.67
CA ALA A 199 -13.43 -11.47 22.92
C ALA A 199 -12.39 -11.37 24.07
N GLN A 200 -11.67 -10.24 24.22
CA GLN A 200 -10.79 -10.03 25.37
C GLN A 200 -11.60 -9.90 26.69
N ILE A 201 -12.74 -9.21 26.66
CA ILE A 201 -13.66 -9.13 27.81
C ILE A 201 -14.13 -10.53 28.22
N GLN A 202 -14.55 -11.36 27.27
CA GLN A 202 -15.03 -12.73 27.54
C GLN A 202 -13.98 -13.61 28.23
N LYS A 203 -12.70 -13.45 27.91
CA LYS A 203 -11.60 -14.22 28.56
C LYS A 203 -11.44 -13.91 30.04
N LEU A 204 -11.94 -12.78 30.50
CA LEU A 204 -11.84 -12.34 31.90
C LEU A 204 -13.08 -12.71 32.76
N ILE A 205 -14.09 -13.35 32.14
CA ILE A 205 -15.36 -13.67 32.76
C ILE A 205 -15.53 -15.19 32.79
N PHE A 206 -15.83 -15.76 33.96
CA PHE A 206 -16.20 -17.17 34.05
C PHE A 206 -17.48 -17.47 33.25
N ARG A 207 -17.52 -18.63 32.61
CA ARG A 207 -18.54 -19.02 31.63
C ARG A 207 -19.97 -18.85 32.14
N GLU A 208 -20.22 -19.14 33.44
CA GLU A 208 -21.52 -19.01 34.07
C GLU A 208 -22.00 -17.55 34.25
N CYS A 209 -21.06 -16.58 34.20
CA CYS A 209 -21.36 -15.14 34.31
C CYS A 209 -21.43 -14.43 32.97
N ILE A 210 -21.11 -15.13 31.86
CA ILE A 210 -21.12 -14.55 30.52
C ILE A 210 -22.56 -14.37 30.05
N THR A 211 -22.94 -13.12 29.80
CA THR A 211 -24.17 -12.76 29.07
C THR A 211 -23.88 -11.71 28.02
N ALA A 212 -24.68 -11.64 26.97
CA ALA A 212 -24.53 -10.59 25.97
C ALA A 212 -24.62 -9.18 26.58
N LYS A 213 -25.47 -9.00 27.59
CA LYS A 213 -25.64 -7.73 28.33
C LYS A 213 -24.37 -7.37 29.09
N THR A 214 -23.79 -8.32 29.84
CA THR A 214 -22.55 -8.10 30.59
C THR A 214 -21.41 -7.67 29.67
N ILE A 215 -21.19 -8.39 28.56
CA ILE A 215 -20.15 -8.07 27.60
C ILE A 215 -20.37 -6.68 27.00
N GLN A 216 -21.61 -6.37 26.62
CA GLN A 216 -21.92 -5.07 26.00
C GLN A 216 -21.76 -3.91 26.97
N ASN A 217 -22.13 -4.08 28.23
CA ASN A 217 -21.96 -3.05 29.28
C ASN A 217 -20.46 -2.76 29.49
N ILE A 218 -19.65 -3.79 29.69
CA ILE A 218 -18.19 -3.63 29.88
C ILE A 218 -17.57 -3.00 28.63
N TYR A 219 -17.97 -3.45 27.45
CA TYR A 219 -17.49 -2.86 26.19
C TYR A 219 -17.82 -1.37 26.09
N ASN A 220 -19.06 -0.97 26.41
CA ASN A 220 -19.47 0.42 26.38
C ASN A 220 -18.67 1.27 27.38
N LEU A 221 -18.45 0.76 28.59
CA LEU A 221 -17.61 1.42 29.58
C LEU A 221 -16.16 1.54 29.12
N LEU A 222 -15.61 0.49 28.51
CA LEU A 222 -14.23 0.45 28.00
C LEU A 222 -13.99 1.50 26.90
N VAL A 223 -14.89 1.55 25.91
CA VAL A 223 -14.74 2.48 24.77
C VAL A 223 -15.12 3.92 25.12
N SER A 224 -15.80 4.16 26.24
CA SER A 224 -16.12 5.51 26.72
C SER A 224 -15.01 6.17 27.52
N GLN A 225 -13.93 5.44 27.88
CA GLN A 225 -12.84 5.99 28.67
C GLN A 225 -12.05 7.05 27.89
N PRO A 226 -11.84 8.28 28.39
CA PRO A 226 -11.19 9.36 27.66
C PRO A 226 -9.78 9.03 27.18
N GLN A 227 -9.00 8.25 27.95
CA GLN A 227 -7.60 7.94 27.67
C GLN A 227 -7.41 7.03 26.45
N VAL A 228 -8.44 6.31 26.02
CA VAL A 228 -8.35 5.44 24.83
C VAL A 228 -8.62 6.19 23.53
N HIS A 229 -9.19 7.39 23.58
CA HIS A 229 -9.50 8.18 22.40
C HIS A 229 -8.27 8.88 21.83
N LYS A 230 -8.10 8.78 20.51
CA LYS A 230 -7.00 9.39 19.75
C LYS A 230 -7.56 10.24 18.62
N TRP A 231 -6.77 11.23 18.21
CA TRP A 231 -7.06 12.05 17.03
C TRP A 231 -6.46 11.42 15.78
N PHE A 232 -6.96 11.83 14.60
CA PHE A 232 -6.40 11.38 13.33
C PHE A 232 -4.90 11.72 13.19
N SER A 233 -4.47 12.84 13.79
CA SER A 233 -3.07 13.28 13.82
C SER A 233 -2.16 12.42 14.69
N ASP A 234 -2.70 11.63 15.62
CA ASP A 234 -1.93 10.78 16.51
C ASP A 234 -1.55 9.45 15.87
N VAL A 235 -2.24 9.09 14.78
CA VAL A 235 -2.05 7.81 14.09
C VAL A 235 -0.79 7.86 13.24
N ASN A 236 -0.05 6.75 13.19
CA ASN A 236 1.25 6.63 12.51
C ASN A 236 2.27 7.68 13.02
N ASN A 237 2.42 7.78 14.33
CA ASN A 237 3.32 8.75 14.97
C ASN A 237 4.81 8.32 14.99
N GLN A 238 5.16 7.23 14.30
CA GLN A 238 6.57 6.89 14.02
C GLN A 238 7.14 7.85 12.97
N PRO A 239 8.48 7.96 12.84
CA PRO A 239 9.10 8.70 11.75
C PRO A 239 8.57 8.23 10.38
N SER A 240 8.20 9.16 9.51
CA SER A 240 7.51 8.88 8.25
C SER A 240 8.32 8.04 7.26
N HIS A 241 9.65 8.05 7.39
CA HIS A 241 10.59 7.24 6.61
C HIS A 241 10.80 5.82 7.17
N TRP A 242 10.21 5.48 8.33
CA TRP A 242 10.20 4.13 8.84
C TRP A 242 9.10 3.31 8.18
N ILE A 243 9.45 2.14 7.73
CA ILE A 243 8.52 1.21 7.08
C ILE A 243 8.21 0.07 8.04
N ASN A 244 6.94 -0.14 8.30
CA ASN A 244 6.49 -1.23 9.16
C ASN A 244 6.40 -2.54 8.36
N PHE A 245 7.36 -3.44 8.54
CA PHE A 245 7.34 -4.81 8.03
C PHE A 245 6.81 -5.78 9.09
N GLN A 246 6.54 -7.03 8.73
CA GLN A 246 6.05 -8.03 9.69
C GLN A 246 7.03 -8.35 10.82
N ASN A 247 8.32 -8.16 10.59
CA ASN A 247 9.39 -8.46 11.55
C ASN A 247 9.97 -7.24 12.27
N GLY A 248 9.43 -6.05 12.07
CA GLY A 248 9.91 -4.82 12.71
C GLY A 248 9.71 -3.60 11.85
N PHE A 249 10.00 -2.43 12.39
CA PHE A 249 10.17 -1.22 11.60
C PHE A 249 11.55 -1.24 10.93
N PHE A 250 11.61 -0.86 9.68
CA PHE A 250 12.86 -0.61 8.99
C PHE A 250 13.11 0.89 8.84
N ASP A 251 14.20 1.36 9.42
CA ASP A 251 14.69 2.71 9.21
C ASP A 251 15.54 2.73 7.93
N VAL A 252 15.00 3.31 6.87
CA VAL A 252 15.67 3.36 5.57
C VAL A 252 16.89 4.28 5.56
N MET A 253 16.92 5.29 6.44
CA MET A 253 18.05 6.23 6.55
C MET A 253 19.24 5.58 7.26
N GLU A 254 18.99 5.00 8.44
CA GLU A 254 20.00 4.32 9.25
C GLU A 254 20.30 2.90 8.78
N TRP A 255 19.48 2.36 7.88
CA TRP A 255 19.56 0.99 7.33
C TRP A 255 19.54 -0.09 8.41
N LYS A 256 18.61 0.02 9.34
CA LYS A 256 18.48 -0.93 10.46
C LYS A 256 17.05 -1.30 10.78
N MET A 257 16.88 -2.49 11.34
CA MET A 257 15.60 -2.93 11.90
C MET A 257 15.43 -2.40 13.32
N ILE A 258 14.19 -2.05 13.66
CA ILE A 258 13.76 -1.54 14.97
C ILE A 258 12.59 -2.40 15.43
N GLU A 259 12.57 -2.81 16.68
CA GLU A 259 11.50 -3.62 17.23
C GLU A 259 10.14 -2.90 17.21
N HIS A 260 9.10 -3.68 17.00
CA HIS A 260 7.74 -3.20 17.12
C HIS A 260 7.42 -2.74 18.54
N SER A 261 6.64 -1.68 18.64
CA SER A 261 6.14 -1.21 19.93
C SER A 261 4.72 -0.66 19.79
N PRO A 262 3.79 -0.99 20.70
CA PRO A 262 2.45 -0.43 20.68
C PRO A 262 2.41 1.08 20.96
N LYS A 263 3.52 1.70 21.38
CA LYS A 263 3.61 3.17 21.54
C LYS A 263 3.46 3.90 20.20
N TYR A 264 3.83 3.25 19.09
CA TYR A 264 3.60 3.77 17.76
C TYR A 264 2.19 3.36 17.33
N LEU A 265 1.33 4.34 17.10
CA LEU A 265 -0.07 4.09 16.70
C LEU A 265 -0.16 3.78 15.20
N THR A 266 0.71 2.86 14.73
CA THR A 266 0.76 2.53 13.32
C THR A 266 -0.41 1.61 12.92
N ILE A 267 -1.11 1.99 11.84
CA ILE A 267 -2.22 1.25 11.25
C ILE A 267 -1.86 0.63 9.90
N ASN A 268 -0.61 0.76 9.49
CA ASN A 268 -0.08 0.22 8.24
C ASN A 268 1.05 -0.76 8.51
N GLN A 269 1.02 -1.90 7.83
CA GLN A 269 2.10 -2.88 7.86
C GLN A 269 2.23 -3.53 6.48
N ILE A 270 3.42 -3.51 5.92
CA ILE A 270 3.75 -4.24 4.69
C ILE A 270 3.69 -5.74 4.98
N PRO A 271 2.93 -6.53 4.20
CA PRO A 271 2.64 -7.94 4.52
C PRO A 271 3.81 -8.89 4.20
N PHE A 272 5.02 -8.44 4.47
CA PHE A 272 6.27 -9.17 4.26
C PHE A 272 7.24 -8.92 5.40
N SER A 273 8.17 -9.85 5.63
CA SER A 273 9.36 -9.61 6.44
C SER A 273 10.47 -9.04 5.58
N PHE A 274 11.33 -8.20 6.16
CA PHE A 274 12.48 -7.63 5.49
C PHE A 274 13.76 -7.91 6.28
N TYR A 275 14.80 -8.36 5.59
CA TYR A 275 16.10 -8.71 6.17
C TYR A 275 17.20 -7.96 5.40
N PRO A 276 17.62 -6.77 5.86
CA PRO A 276 18.56 -5.91 5.14
C PRO A 276 19.91 -6.58 4.87
N ASP A 277 20.33 -7.53 5.70
CA ASP A 277 21.62 -8.23 5.60
C ASP A 277 21.63 -9.33 4.52
N GLN A 278 20.48 -9.70 3.96
CA GLN A 278 20.35 -10.73 2.93
C GLN A 278 20.38 -10.16 1.50
N ALA A 279 20.75 -8.90 1.32
CA ALA A 279 20.65 -8.19 0.03
C ALA A 279 21.37 -8.91 -1.12
N GLU A 280 22.60 -9.42 -0.92
CA GLU A 280 23.37 -10.08 -1.97
C GLU A 280 22.66 -11.33 -2.51
N THR A 281 22.18 -12.19 -1.64
CA THR A 281 21.47 -13.43 -2.00
C THR A 281 20.15 -13.12 -2.69
N VAL A 282 19.39 -12.18 -2.17
CA VAL A 282 18.07 -11.79 -2.70
C VAL A 282 18.19 -11.12 -4.06
N LEU A 283 19.15 -10.21 -4.24
CA LEU A 283 19.33 -9.47 -5.50
C LEU A 283 19.80 -10.36 -6.67
N SER A 284 20.40 -11.50 -6.42
CA SER A 284 20.72 -12.47 -7.46
C SER A 284 19.48 -13.11 -8.11
N GLY A 285 18.38 -13.23 -7.35
CA GLY A 285 17.17 -13.97 -7.76
C GLY A 285 16.14 -13.23 -8.61
N GLY A 286 16.33 -11.95 -8.91
CA GLY A 286 15.33 -11.08 -9.53
C GLY A 286 15.26 -11.05 -11.06
N GLU A 287 15.78 -12.07 -11.75
CA GLU A 287 15.94 -12.07 -13.22
C GLU A 287 14.64 -11.78 -13.99
N ASN A 288 13.53 -12.41 -13.60
CA ASN A 288 12.25 -12.22 -14.29
C ASN A 288 11.74 -10.77 -14.18
N ILE A 289 11.90 -10.15 -13.01
CA ILE A 289 11.49 -8.76 -12.78
C ILE A 289 12.41 -7.81 -13.55
N ARG A 290 13.72 -8.04 -13.51
CA ARG A 290 14.70 -7.24 -14.28
C ARG A 290 14.41 -7.30 -15.78
N LYS A 291 14.23 -8.50 -16.32
CA LYS A 291 13.93 -8.71 -17.75
C LYS A 291 12.62 -8.01 -18.16
N TYR A 292 11.59 -8.09 -17.32
CA TYR A 292 10.34 -7.38 -17.56
C TYR A 292 10.54 -5.86 -17.59
N LEU A 293 11.27 -5.31 -16.61
CA LEU A 293 11.54 -3.87 -16.58
C LEU A 293 12.39 -3.42 -17.75
N GLU A 294 13.40 -4.16 -18.14
CA GLU A 294 14.23 -3.88 -19.32
C GLU A 294 13.44 -3.86 -20.62
N LEU A 295 12.44 -4.74 -20.74
CA LEU A 295 11.56 -4.77 -21.90
C LEU A 295 10.49 -3.66 -21.85
N SER A 296 9.98 -3.35 -20.66
CA SER A 296 8.84 -2.44 -20.48
C SER A 296 9.27 -1.00 -20.26
N ILE A 297 10.37 -0.78 -19.54
CA ILE A 297 10.94 0.52 -19.18
C ILE A 297 12.44 0.48 -19.54
N PRO A 298 12.82 0.69 -20.81
CA PRO A 298 14.21 0.51 -21.24
C PRO A 298 15.20 1.52 -20.63
N ASP A 299 14.74 2.72 -20.33
CA ASP A 299 15.58 3.76 -19.72
C ASP A 299 15.87 3.40 -18.25
N LYS A 300 17.15 3.37 -17.88
CA LYS A 300 17.60 3.02 -16.52
C LYS A 300 17.19 4.05 -15.49
N THR A 301 17.08 5.33 -15.88
CA THR A 301 16.63 6.40 -15.00
C THR A 301 15.14 6.22 -14.68
N ASP A 302 14.33 5.82 -15.65
CA ASP A 302 12.91 5.55 -15.46
C ASP A 302 12.69 4.25 -14.65
N GLN A 303 13.56 3.23 -14.83
CA GLN A 303 13.57 2.06 -13.92
C GLN A 303 13.86 2.48 -12.47
N LEU A 304 14.83 3.38 -12.26
CA LEU A 304 15.11 3.92 -10.94
C LEU A 304 13.91 4.69 -10.38
N THR A 305 13.26 5.52 -11.21
CA THR A 305 12.01 6.21 -10.83
C THR A 305 10.93 5.24 -10.36
N PHE A 306 10.76 4.11 -11.07
CA PHE A 306 9.80 3.06 -10.67
C PHE A 306 10.11 2.49 -9.29
N TRP A 307 11.37 2.12 -9.03
CA TRP A 307 11.80 1.57 -7.75
C TRP A 307 11.72 2.61 -6.61
N GLN A 308 12.11 3.85 -6.88
CA GLN A 308 11.96 4.96 -5.94
C GLN A 308 10.49 5.17 -5.56
N TYR A 309 9.59 5.13 -6.55
CA TYR A 309 8.18 5.32 -6.31
C TYR A 309 7.55 4.15 -5.54
N LEU A 310 7.94 2.92 -5.85
CA LEU A 310 7.54 1.74 -5.10
C LEU A 310 7.96 1.83 -3.63
N GLY A 311 9.22 2.19 -3.37
CA GLY A 311 9.71 2.40 -2.00
C GLY A 311 8.95 3.52 -1.28
N TYR A 312 8.70 4.63 -1.97
CA TYR A 312 7.92 5.75 -1.45
C TYR A 312 6.50 5.36 -1.09
N CYS A 313 5.86 4.47 -1.86
CA CYS A 313 4.55 3.92 -1.54
C CYS A 313 4.50 3.12 -0.23
N MET A 314 5.63 2.61 0.28
CA MET A 314 5.68 1.87 1.54
C MET A 314 5.78 2.77 2.77
N THR A 315 5.99 4.07 2.59
CA THR A 315 6.16 5.07 3.65
C THR A 315 4.87 5.85 3.92
N THR A 316 4.78 6.49 5.07
CA THR A 316 3.76 7.51 5.36
C THR A 316 4.22 8.94 5.00
N ASP A 317 5.41 9.07 4.41
CA ASP A 317 6.01 10.35 4.05
C ASP A 317 5.29 11.01 2.86
N THR A 318 5.15 12.34 2.91
CA THR A 318 4.57 13.19 1.86
C THR A 318 5.55 14.20 1.28
N LEU A 319 6.81 14.17 1.71
CA LEU A 319 7.85 15.16 1.40
C LEU A 319 7.95 15.50 -0.09
N PHE A 320 7.90 14.51 -0.94
CA PHE A 320 8.11 14.72 -2.37
C PHE A 320 6.86 15.17 -3.13
N GLN A 321 5.68 15.07 -2.56
CA GLN A 321 4.39 15.50 -3.15
C GLN A 321 4.19 15.01 -4.59
N LYS A 322 4.49 13.74 -4.88
CA LYS A 322 4.43 13.17 -6.23
C LYS A 322 3.34 12.11 -6.37
N PHE A 323 2.77 12.04 -7.57
CA PHE A 323 1.97 10.89 -8.02
C PHE A 323 2.51 10.36 -9.34
N LEU A 324 2.29 9.06 -9.57
CA LEU A 324 2.83 8.36 -10.72
C LEU A 324 1.74 7.99 -11.72
N LEU A 325 2.02 8.23 -12.97
CA LEU A 325 1.19 7.83 -14.09
C LEU A 325 1.98 6.94 -15.06
N LEU A 326 1.49 5.73 -15.24
CA LEU A 326 2.00 4.79 -16.24
C LEU A 326 1.23 5.03 -17.54
N LYS A 327 1.88 5.59 -18.54
CA LYS A 327 1.28 5.83 -19.85
C LYS A 327 1.61 4.68 -20.79
N ARG A 328 0.63 4.19 -21.56
CA ARG A 328 0.85 3.21 -22.62
C ARG A 328 -0.34 2.93 -23.52
N LYS A 329 -0.10 2.64 -24.80
CA LYS A 329 -1.07 2.03 -25.73
C LYS A 329 -1.28 0.55 -25.41
N GLY A 330 -2.49 0.03 -25.51
CA GLY A 330 -2.95 -1.24 -24.95
C GLY A 330 -2.09 -2.50 -25.19
N GLY A 331 -2.28 -3.51 -24.35
CA GLY A 331 -1.74 -4.88 -24.52
C GLY A 331 -0.31 -5.13 -24.02
N THR A 332 0.19 -4.41 -23.06
CA THR A 332 1.61 -4.18 -22.85
C THR A 332 2.16 -4.44 -21.42
N GLY A 333 1.36 -4.97 -20.48
CA GLY A 333 1.83 -5.30 -19.13
C GLY A 333 1.67 -4.22 -18.06
N LYS A 334 1.04 -3.06 -18.34
CA LYS A 334 0.71 -2.04 -17.31
C LYS A 334 0.08 -2.65 -16.05
N SER A 335 -0.91 -3.50 -16.25
CA SER A 335 -1.62 -4.18 -15.17
C SER A 335 -0.68 -5.03 -14.31
N VAL A 336 0.40 -5.56 -14.87
CA VAL A 336 1.41 -6.35 -14.13
C VAL A 336 2.19 -5.45 -13.19
N ALA A 337 2.67 -4.29 -13.65
CA ALA A 337 3.38 -3.32 -12.80
C ALA A 337 2.48 -2.81 -11.67
N VAL A 338 1.24 -2.39 -11.99
CA VAL A 338 0.27 -1.96 -10.97
C VAL A 338 -0.02 -3.08 -9.97
N SER A 339 -0.23 -4.32 -10.46
CA SER A 339 -0.49 -5.48 -9.60
C SER A 339 0.70 -5.83 -8.71
N LEU A 340 1.94 -5.66 -9.17
CA LEU A 340 3.14 -5.85 -8.35
C LEU A 340 3.15 -4.85 -7.20
N VAL A 341 2.94 -3.56 -7.49
CA VAL A 341 2.90 -2.51 -6.46
C VAL A 341 1.78 -2.80 -5.46
N GLN A 342 0.56 -3.12 -5.91
CA GLN A 342 -0.57 -3.46 -5.03
C GLN A 342 -0.28 -4.69 -4.16
N HIS A 343 0.32 -5.74 -4.74
CA HIS A 343 0.69 -6.94 -3.99
C HIS A 343 1.69 -6.66 -2.88
N LEU A 344 2.72 -5.86 -3.17
CA LEU A 344 3.77 -5.53 -2.20
C LEU A 344 3.26 -4.61 -1.08
N ILE A 345 2.37 -3.70 -1.39
CA ILE A 345 1.75 -2.81 -0.39
C ILE A 345 0.72 -3.58 0.46
N GLY A 346 0.03 -4.54 -0.13
CA GLY A 346 -1.02 -5.34 0.52
C GLY A 346 -2.40 -4.66 0.52
N ASP A 347 -3.44 -5.49 0.48
CA ASP A 347 -4.84 -5.05 0.30
C ASP A 347 -5.32 -4.09 1.39
N ILE A 348 -4.90 -4.30 2.64
CA ILE A 348 -5.29 -3.45 3.77
C ILE A 348 -4.78 -2.02 3.59
N ASN A 349 -3.60 -1.86 3.02
CA ASN A 349 -2.94 -0.57 2.79
C ASN A 349 -3.32 0.08 1.46
N GLY A 350 -4.10 -0.63 0.63
CA GLY A 350 -4.46 -0.20 -0.72
C GLY A 350 -5.89 0.33 -0.83
N SER A 351 -6.12 1.17 -1.84
CA SER A 351 -7.41 1.55 -2.39
C SER A 351 -7.34 1.62 -3.91
N CYS A 352 -8.50 1.61 -4.59
CA CYS A 352 -8.57 1.65 -6.04
C CYS A 352 -9.66 2.63 -6.49
N MET A 353 -9.34 3.91 -6.46
CA MET A 353 -10.26 4.98 -6.90
C MET A 353 -9.68 5.68 -8.11
N SER A 354 -10.50 5.91 -9.13
CA SER A 354 -10.09 6.68 -10.31
C SER A 354 -9.89 8.16 -9.95
N LEU A 355 -9.15 8.88 -10.79
CA LEU A 355 -8.96 10.31 -10.65
C LEU A 355 -10.29 11.07 -10.60
N GLN A 356 -11.26 10.66 -11.41
CA GLN A 356 -12.59 11.27 -11.48
C GLN A 356 -13.38 11.02 -10.19
N ASN A 357 -13.31 9.80 -9.65
CA ASN A 357 -14.03 9.44 -8.42
C ASN A 357 -13.47 10.18 -7.19
N LEU A 358 -12.17 10.43 -7.12
CA LEU A 358 -11.58 11.19 -6.00
C LEU A 358 -12.22 12.58 -5.80
N ASN A 359 -12.74 13.20 -6.87
CA ASN A 359 -13.44 14.49 -6.80
C ASN A 359 -14.88 14.39 -6.24
N GLN A 360 -15.43 13.19 -6.10
CA GLN A 360 -16.79 13.01 -5.61
C GLN A 360 -16.82 13.02 -4.08
N ARG A 361 -17.93 13.55 -3.52
CA ARG A 361 -18.17 13.54 -2.08
C ARG A 361 -18.09 12.11 -1.52
N PHE A 362 -17.55 11.93 -0.34
CA PHE A 362 -17.30 10.68 0.38
C PHE A 362 -16.13 9.82 -0.16
N TYR A 363 -15.71 9.98 -1.40
CA TYR A 363 -14.64 9.12 -1.95
C TYR A 363 -13.27 9.41 -1.34
N ALA A 364 -12.96 10.68 -1.03
CA ALA A 364 -11.70 11.07 -0.38
C ALA A 364 -11.47 10.33 0.95
N THR A 365 -12.56 9.96 1.65
CA THR A 365 -12.51 9.14 2.88
C THR A 365 -11.81 7.79 2.64
N GLY A 366 -11.88 7.23 1.43
CA GLY A 366 -11.22 5.98 1.06
C GLY A 366 -9.69 6.07 1.00
N LEU A 367 -9.10 7.27 1.11
CA LEU A 367 -7.65 7.47 1.24
C LEU A 367 -7.17 7.40 2.69
N PHE A 368 -8.09 7.50 3.66
CA PHE A 368 -7.71 7.46 5.06
C PHE A 368 -7.05 6.13 5.42
N GLY A 369 -5.89 6.21 6.05
CA GLY A 369 -5.14 5.02 6.48
C GLY A 369 -4.59 4.19 5.33
N LYS A 370 -4.52 4.72 4.10
CA LYS A 370 -3.98 4.00 2.95
C LYS A 370 -2.57 4.50 2.60
N LEU A 371 -1.69 3.57 2.26
CA LEU A 371 -0.36 3.87 1.72
C LEU A 371 -0.41 4.11 0.21
N LEU A 372 -1.35 3.45 -0.47
CA LEU A 372 -1.46 3.46 -1.93
C LEU A 372 -2.93 3.58 -2.37
N ASN A 373 -3.18 4.46 -3.33
CA ASN A 373 -4.35 4.38 -4.19
C ASN A 373 -3.88 4.05 -5.61
N ALA A 374 -4.13 2.83 -6.07
CA ALA A 374 -3.73 2.38 -7.40
C ALA A 374 -4.93 2.01 -8.24
N CYS A 375 -5.14 2.74 -9.33
CA CYS A 375 -6.23 2.50 -10.27
C CYS A 375 -5.68 2.35 -11.69
N ALA A 376 -5.93 1.19 -12.29
CA ALA A 376 -5.58 0.92 -13.67
C ALA A 376 -6.66 1.46 -14.63
N ASP A 377 -6.23 1.78 -15.86
CA ASP A 377 -7.08 2.15 -16.99
C ASP A 377 -8.07 3.29 -16.70
N ILE A 378 -7.53 4.41 -16.19
CA ILE A 378 -8.33 5.62 -16.03
C ILE A 378 -8.75 6.19 -17.39
N PRO A 379 -9.99 6.71 -17.51
CA PRO A 379 -10.45 7.32 -18.75
C PRO A 379 -9.61 8.54 -19.15
N SER A 380 -9.47 8.75 -20.46
CA SER A 380 -8.78 9.93 -21.03
C SER A 380 -9.61 11.21 -20.97
N THR A 381 -10.84 11.16 -20.42
CA THR A 381 -11.70 12.34 -20.28
C THR A 381 -11.00 13.42 -19.46
N ALA A 382 -11.07 14.65 -19.99
CA ALA A 382 -10.49 15.81 -19.33
C ALA A 382 -11.01 15.99 -17.89
N MET A 383 -10.12 16.39 -16.99
CA MET A 383 -10.46 16.66 -15.60
C MET A 383 -10.79 18.14 -15.43
N GLU A 384 -11.97 18.41 -14.92
CA GLU A 384 -12.42 19.78 -14.62
C GLU A 384 -11.88 20.28 -13.27
N ASN A 385 -11.51 19.37 -12.35
CA ASN A 385 -11.01 19.75 -11.03
C ASN A 385 -9.89 18.82 -10.57
N VAL A 386 -8.72 19.40 -10.32
CA VAL A 386 -7.53 18.68 -9.80
C VAL A 386 -7.20 19.05 -8.33
N ALA A 387 -8.04 19.87 -7.69
CA ALA A 387 -7.78 20.34 -6.34
C ALA A 387 -7.63 19.17 -5.34
N ILE A 388 -8.43 18.12 -5.49
CA ILE A 388 -8.35 16.95 -4.61
C ILE A 388 -7.02 16.21 -4.76
N ILE A 389 -6.46 16.14 -5.99
CA ILE A 389 -5.16 15.48 -6.23
C ILE A 389 -4.07 16.29 -5.54
N LYS A 390 -4.09 17.62 -5.69
CA LYS A 390 -3.12 18.50 -5.04
C LYS A 390 -3.16 18.35 -3.52
N LYS A 391 -4.35 18.24 -2.95
CA LYS A 391 -4.54 17.97 -1.51
C LYS A 391 -4.09 16.58 -1.11
N ALA A 392 -4.45 15.55 -1.89
CA ALA A 392 -4.15 14.16 -1.55
C ALA A 392 -2.65 13.83 -1.58
N VAL A 393 -1.85 14.47 -2.46
CA VAL A 393 -0.40 14.28 -2.56
C VAL A 393 0.41 15.35 -1.82
N GLY A 394 -0.25 16.39 -1.33
CA GLY A 394 0.32 17.46 -0.52
C GLY A 394 0.10 17.20 0.97
N GLU A 395 0.34 18.22 1.77
CA GLU A 395 0.07 18.21 3.21
C GLU A 395 -1.29 18.82 3.56
N ASP A 396 -2.11 19.08 2.55
CA ASP A 396 -3.42 19.69 2.74
C ASP A 396 -4.43 18.72 3.35
N THR A 397 -5.30 19.25 4.18
CA THR A 397 -6.32 18.49 4.88
C THR A 397 -7.46 18.05 3.95
N LEU A 398 -7.85 16.80 4.06
CA LEU A 398 -9.03 16.21 3.43
C LEU A 398 -10.15 15.98 4.43
N LEU A 399 -11.39 15.96 3.94
CA LEU A 399 -12.56 15.63 4.74
C LEU A 399 -12.75 14.11 4.82
N TYR A 400 -12.93 13.62 6.04
CA TYR A 400 -13.34 12.26 6.34
C TYR A 400 -14.84 12.27 6.60
N GLU A 401 -15.62 11.90 5.59
CA GLU A 401 -17.08 11.91 5.67
C GLU A 401 -17.65 10.50 5.52
N LYS A 402 -18.41 10.04 6.50
CA LYS A 402 -19.24 8.83 6.39
C LYS A 402 -20.72 9.21 6.43
N LYS A 403 -21.54 8.51 5.65
CA LYS A 403 -22.99 8.77 5.62
C LYS A 403 -23.60 8.66 7.01
N GLY A 404 -24.26 9.74 7.46
CA GLY A 404 -24.91 9.80 8.79
C GLY A 404 -23.96 10.02 9.97
N LYS A 405 -22.73 10.47 9.73
CA LYS A 405 -21.75 10.84 10.77
C LYS A 405 -21.23 12.25 10.55
N ASP A 406 -20.82 12.90 11.62
CA ASP A 406 -20.18 14.21 11.55
C ASP A 406 -18.86 14.12 10.79
N PRO A 407 -18.55 15.11 9.92
CA PRO A 407 -17.30 15.12 9.18
C PRO A 407 -16.11 15.37 10.12
N SER A 408 -15.03 14.68 9.86
CA SER A 408 -13.72 14.88 10.49
C SER A 408 -12.69 15.29 9.44
N GLN A 409 -11.49 15.64 9.86
CA GLN A 409 -10.39 16.03 8.97
C GLN A 409 -9.19 15.10 9.15
N PHE A 410 -8.50 14.83 8.04
CA PHE A 410 -7.26 14.04 8.08
C PHE A 410 -6.29 14.50 6.99
N ASN A 411 -5.01 14.25 7.18
CA ASN A 411 -3.99 14.44 6.16
C ASN A 411 -3.72 13.10 5.47
N SER A 412 -3.82 13.08 4.14
CA SER A 412 -3.54 11.88 3.36
C SER A 412 -2.04 11.72 3.17
N TYR A 413 -1.57 10.48 3.35
CA TYR A 413 -0.22 10.06 2.95
C TYR A 413 -0.25 9.01 1.84
N ALA A 414 -1.43 8.74 1.28
CA ALA A 414 -1.60 7.79 0.19
C ALA A 414 -0.89 8.26 -1.08
N LYS A 415 -0.01 7.43 -1.64
CA LYS A 415 0.58 7.68 -2.95
C LYS A 415 -0.42 7.29 -4.03
N LEU A 416 -0.52 8.12 -5.07
CA LEU A 416 -1.48 7.91 -6.14
C LEU A 416 -0.77 7.31 -7.36
N LEU A 417 -1.14 6.10 -7.73
CA LEU A 417 -0.64 5.40 -8.91
C LEU A 417 -1.79 5.18 -9.90
N PHE A 418 -1.62 5.70 -11.10
CA PHE A 418 -2.60 5.52 -12.17
C PHE A 418 -1.96 4.91 -13.41
N SER A 419 -2.77 4.23 -14.21
CA SER A 419 -2.38 3.90 -15.58
C SER A 419 -3.44 4.38 -16.56
N ALA A 420 -2.98 4.85 -17.73
CA ALA A 420 -3.85 5.34 -18.79
C ALA A 420 -3.28 5.01 -20.16
N ASN A 421 -4.13 4.91 -21.17
CA ASN A 421 -3.71 4.83 -22.56
C ASN A 421 -3.33 6.20 -23.10
N GLU A 422 -4.09 7.21 -22.72
CA GLU A 422 -3.87 8.62 -23.01
C GLU A 422 -4.06 9.41 -21.71
N PHE A 423 -3.41 10.56 -21.62
CA PHE A 423 -3.53 11.40 -20.44
C PHE A 423 -4.87 12.12 -20.39
N PRO A 424 -5.54 12.11 -19.23
CA PRO A 424 -6.59 13.09 -19.00
C PRO A 424 -5.96 14.49 -18.95
N LEU A 425 -6.33 15.34 -19.89
CA LEU A 425 -5.90 16.74 -19.88
C LEU A 425 -6.57 17.48 -18.72
N ASN A 426 -5.78 18.27 -18.00
CA ASN A 426 -6.32 19.18 -17.01
C ASN A 426 -6.63 20.52 -17.69
N LEU A 427 -7.91 20.84 -17.84
CA LEU A 427 -8.36 22.08 -18.50
C LEU A 427 -8.48 23.27 -17.54
N ASP A 428 -8.49 23.05 -16.23
CA ASP A 428 -8.76 24.08 -15.24
C ASP A 428 -7.52 24.63 -14.53
N ASP A 429 -6.50 23.80 -14.32
CA ASP A 429 -5.30 24.22 -13.61
C ASP A 429 -4.22 24.73 -14.56
N LYS A 430 -4.16 26.04 -14.70
CA LYS A 430 -3.17 26.77 -15.47
C LYS A 430 -1.87 27.01 -14.71
N THR A 431 -1.87 26.65 -13.42
CA THR A 431 -0.66 26.69 -12.62
C THR A 431 0.17 25.44 -12.87
N ASN A 432 1.49 25.55 -12.79
CA ASN A 432 2.39 24.41 -12.86
C ASN A 432 2.22 23.43 -11.65
N ALA A 433 1.25 23.73 -10.77
CA ALA A 433 1.08 23.01 -9.50
C ALA A 433 0.68 21.53 -9.67
N TYR A 434 -0.11 21.19 -10.69
CA TYR A 434 -0.46 19.82 -11.04
C TYR A 434 0.72 19.09 -11.68
N TYR A 435 1.33 19.69 -12.70
CA TYR A 435 2.39 19.08 -13.50
C TYR A 435 3.69 18.86 -12.71
N ARG A 436 4.03 19.77 -11.77
CA ARG A 436 5.20 19.58 -10.90
C ARG A 436 5.05 18.39 -9.95
N ARG A 437 3.81 17.92 -9.69
CA ARG A 437 3.53 16.74 -8.85
C ARG A 437 3.49 15.44 -9.65
N LEU A 438 3.48 15.52 -10.97
CA LEU A 438 3.36 14.39 -11.85
C LEU A 438 4.72 13.74 -12.11
N LEU A 439 4.78 12.43 -11.99
CA LEU A 439 5.81 11.55 -12.55
C LEU A 439 5.17 10.75 -13.69
N ILE A 440 5.87 10.62 -14.80
CA ILE A 440 5.41 9.82 -15.93
C ILE A 440 6.42 8.73 -16.23
N LEU A 441 5.92 7.51 -16.38
CA LEU A 441 6.67 6.42 -16.99
C LEU A 441 5.94 6.01 -18.29
N ASP A 442 6.56 6.33 -19.42
CA ASP A 442 6.04 5.94 -20.73
C ASP A 442 6.53 4.54 -21.08
N ILE A 443 5.62 3.59 -21.00
CA ILE A 443 5.91 2.20 -21.26
C ILE A 443 5.55 1.92 -22.74
N ASP A 444 6.31 2.40 -23.70
CA ASP A 444 5.92 2.43 -25.13
C ASP A 444 6.22 1.15 -25.94
N ARG A 445 7.01 0.22 -25.42
CA ARG A 445 7.33 -1.00 -26.17
C ARG A 445 6.28 -2.09 -25.98
N SER A 446 5.69 -2.55 -27.09
CA SER A 446 4.80 -3.72 -27.07
C SER A 446 5.63 -4.97 -26.78
N ILE A 447 5.26 -5.72 -25.73
CA ILE A 447 5.84 -7.04 -25.49
C ILE A 447 5.44 -7.94 -26.67
N PRO A 448 6.39 -8.50 -27.43
CA PRO A 448 6.07 -9.40 -28.54
C PRO A 448 5.14 -10.51 -28.09
N LYS A 449 4.19 -10.92 -28.95
CA LYS A 449 3.25 -12.02 -28.62
C LYS A 449 3.97 -13.30 -28.17
N SER A 450 5.16 -13.57 -28.73
CA SER A 450 6.04 -14.70 -28.37
C SER A 450 6.65 -14.59 -26.97
N ALA A 451 6.70 -13.39 -26.38
CA ALA A 451 7.26 -13.13 -25.05
C ALA A 451 6.16 -12.91 -24.00
N LYS A 452 4.88 -13.12 -24.32
CA LYS A 452 3.78 -13.06 -23.36
C LYS A 452 3.83 -14.27 -22.44
N ASP A 453 4.22 -14.03 -21.20
CA ASP A 453 4.20 -15.02 -20.13
C ASP A 453 2.92 -14.83 -19.32
N THR A 454 2.01 -15.81 -19.38
CA THR A 454 0.73 -15.77 -18.61
C THR A 454 0.95 -15.93 -17.11
N GLU A 455 2.07 -16.53 -16.69
CA GLU A 455 2.44 -16.73 -15.29
C GLU A 455 3.34 -15.62 -14.74
N LEU A 456 3.58 -14.57 -15.54
CA LEU A 456 4.52 -13.50 -15.16
C LEU A 456 4.16 -12.85 -13.82
N LYS A 457 2.87 -12.69 -13.56
CA LYS A 457 2.36 -12.11 -12.31
C LYS A 457 2.70 -12.99 -11.10
N GLU A 458 2.49 -14.30 -11.19
CA GLU A 458 2.83 -15.26 -10.12
C GLU A 458 4.35 -15.32 -9.92
N LYS A 459 5.13 -15.31 -11.00
CA LYS A 459 6.60 -15.29 -10.91
C LYS A 459 7.11 -14.04 -10.20
N PHE A 460 6.45 -12.89 -10.40
CA PHE A 460 6.79 -11.67 -9.67
C PHE A 460 6.42 -11.75 -8.18
N PHE A 461 5.25 -12.29 -7.88
CA PHE A 461 4.81 -12.44 -6.51
C PHE A 461 5.68 -13.38 -5.69
N ARG A 462 6.25 -14.42 -6.33
CA ARG A 462 7.25 -15.31 -5.70
C ARG A 462 8.60 -14.63 -5.41
N LYS A 463 8.86 -13.46 -6.00
CA LYS A 463 10.10 -12.67 -5.83
C LYS A 463 9.84 -11.30 -5.21
N SER A 464 8.88 -11.25 -4.29
CA SER A 464 8.55 -10.03 -3.53
C SER A 464 9.72 -9.51 -2.71
N ASP A 465 10.56 -10.41 -2.19
CA ASP A 465 11.81 -10.11 -1.48
C ASP A 465 12.76 -9.27 -2.34
N TYR A 466 13.01 -9.70 -3.59
CA TYR A 466 13.82 -8.93 -4.54
C TYR A 466 13.25 -7.53 -4.79
N ALA A 467 11.94 -7.44 -5.05
CA ALA A 467 11.30 -6.18 -5.36
C ALA A 467 11.35 -5.21 -4.16
N ILE A 468 11.18 -5.72 -2.94
CA ILE A 468 11.30 -4.94 -1.70
C ILE A 468 12.74 -4.42 -1.53
N HIS A 469 13.75 -5.27 -1.71
CA HIS A 469 15.15 -4.83 -1.58
C HIS A 469 15.50 -3.74 -2.59
N MET A 470 15.10 -3.91 -3.86
CA MET A 470 15.31 -2.88 -4.89
C MET A 470 14.61 -1.56 -4.52
N ALA A 471 13.37 -1.66 -4.02
CA ALA A 471 12.61 -0.49 -3.58
C ALA A 471 13.27 0.21 -2.38
N MET A 472 13.81 -0.52 -1.41
CA MET A 472 14.48 0.06 -0.24
C MET A 472 15.79 0.76 -0.63
N LEU A 473 16.60 0.16 -1.50
CA LEU A 473 17.82 0.78 -2.02
C LEU A 473 17.51 2.06 -2.80
N ALA A 474 16.50 2.02 -3.67
CA ALA A 474 16.08 3.17 -4.45
C ALA A 474 15.45 4.27 -3.58
N LEU A 475 14.70 3.90 -2.54
CA LEU A 475 14.13 4.85 -1.59
C LEU A 475 15.22 5.56 -0.78
N ARG A 476 16.24 4.81 -0.33
CA ARG A 476 17.39 5.42 0.36
C ARG A 476 18.10 6.44 -0.54
N GLN A 477 18.27 6.10 -1.82
CA GLN A 477 18.82 7.03 -2.79
C GLN A 477 17.92 8.25 -2.99
N LEU A 478 16.59 8.06 -3.09
CA LEU A 478 15.62 9.16 -3.19
C LEU A 478 15.75 10.15 -2.04
N TYR A 479 15.84 9.66 -0.79
CA TYR A 479 16.05 10.52 0.37
C TYR A 479 17.39 11.25 0.34
N LYS A 480 18.45 10.60 -0.14
CA LYS A 480 19.76 11.20 -0.30
C LYS A 480 19.78 12.31 -1.36
N ASP A 481 19.14 12.05 -2.51
CA ASP A 481 19.13 12.97 -3.65
C ASP A 481 18.06 14.07 -3.51
N GLN A 482 17.13 13.93 -2.57
CA GLN A 482 15.99 14.83 -2.30
C GLN A 482 15.09 15.09 -3.52
N ARG A 483 15.15 14.23 -4.52
CA ARG A 483 14.35 14.32 -5.75
C ARG A 483 14.26 12.97 -6.46
N PHE A 484 13.13 12.72 -7.11
CA PHE A 484 13.00 11.57 -7.99
C PHE A 484 13.92 11.69 -9.21
N ALA A 485 14.49 10.56 -9.59
CA ALA A 485 15.10 10.42 -10.89
C ALA A 485 14.03 10.60 -11.99
N GLN A 486 14.36 11.25 -13.07
CA GLN A 486 13.49 11.41 -14.23
C GLN A 486 14.33 11.46 -15.50
N SER A 487 14.03 10.61 -16.48
CA SER A 487 14.66 10.68 -17.80
C SER A 487 14.27 11.97 -18.53
N ASP A 488 15.05 12.36 -19.51
CA ASP A 488 14.72 13.52 -20.32
C ASP A 488 13.44 13.28 -21.14
N HIS A 489 13.22 12.05 -21.60
CA HIS A 489 11.95 11.65 -22.25
C HIS A 489 10.74 11.85 -21.33
N SER A 490 10.83 11.42 -20.06
CA SER A 490 9.75 11.61 -19.07
C SER A 490 9.48 13.08 -18.81
N LYS A 491 10.52 13.94 -18.71
CA LYS A 491 10.38 15.40 -18.59
C LYS A 491 9.71 16.01 -19.82
N GLU A 492 10.14 15.63 -21.02
CA GLU A 492 9.51 16.08 -22.27
C GLU A 492 8.04 15.69 -22.36
N CYS A 493 7.67 14.48 -21.92
CA CYS A 493 6.28 14.05 -21.86
C CYS A 493 5.44 14.97 -20.97
N ILE A 494 5.94 15.35 -19.79
CA ILE A 494 5.27 16.28 -18.88
C ILE A 494 5.15 17.67 -19.52
N GLU A 495 6.21 18.17 -20.15
CA GLU A 495 6.20 19.46 -20.80
C GLU A 495 5.21 19.50 -21.98
N LYS A 496 5.18 18.47 -22.82
CA LYS A 496 4.18 18.32 -23.89
C LYS A 496 2.76 18.36 -23.38
N LEU A 497 2.49 17.69 -22.25
CA LEU A 497 1.16 17.72 -21.61
C LEU A 497 0.82 19.12 -21.10
N TYR A 498 1.75 19.79 -20.44
CA TYR A 498 1.57 21.15 -19.95
C TYR A 498 1.27 22.12 -21.09
N ARG A 499 2.04 22.05 -22.18
CA ARG A 499 1.80 22.84 -23.41
C ARG A 499 0.44 22.51 -24.03
N SER A 500 0.04 21.24 -24.02
CA SER A 500 -1.27 20.82 -24.56
C SER A 500 -2.44 21.35 -23.76
N ALA A 501 -2.27 21.56 -22.46
CA ALA A 501 -3.30 22.12 -21.58
C ALA A 501 -3.35 23.65 -21.61
N ASP A 502 -2.22 24.34 -21.86
CA ASP A 502 -2.13 25.80 -21.94
C ASP A 502 -2.06 26.24 -23.42
N SER A 503 -3.25 26.48 -24.00
CA SER A 503 -3.34 26.90 -25.40
C SER A 503 -2.65 28.25 -25.69
N VAL A 504 -2.57 29.14 -24.68
CA VAL A 504 -1.91 30.45 -24.83
C VAL A 504 -0.40 30.28 -24.83
N LYS A 505 0.14 29.44 -23.92
CA LYS A 505 1.58 29.10 -23.92
C LYS A 505 1.97 28.43 -25.22
N ALA A 506 1.21 27.45 -25.68
CA ALA A 506 1.48 26.77 -26.94
C ALA A 506 1.48 27.75 -28.13
N PHE A 507 0.49 28.64 -28.20
CA PHE A 507 0.42 29.68 -29.22
C PHE A 507 1.65 30.61 -29.16
N ILE A 508 2.05 31.07 -27.98
CA ILE A 508 3.25 31.91 -27.81
C ILE A 508 4.50 31.18 -28.30
N ASP A 509 4.69 29.96 -27.82
CA ASP A 509 5.88 29.17 -28.12
C ASP A 509 6.01 28.84 -29.61
N ASP A 510 4.90 28.63 -30.30
CA ASP A 510 4.88 28.24 -31.70
C ASP A 510 4.85 29.48 -32.66
N MET A 511 4.15 30.54 -32.27
CA MET A 511 3.81 31.64 -33.20
C MET A 511 4.50 32.97 -32.87
N LEU A 512 4.92 33.21 -31.63
CA LEU A 512 5.40 34.52 -31.20
C LEU A 512 6.84 34.49 -30.68
N CYS A 513 7.51 35.61 -30.82
CA CYS A 513 8.82 35.85 -30.18
C CYS A 513 8.93 37.30 -29.67
N HIS A 514 9.84 37.48 -28.69
CA HIS A 514 10.22 38.85 -28.28
C HIS A 514 11.24 39.39 -29.25
N LYS A 515 10.90 40.56 -29.86
CA LYS A 515 11.80 41.26 -30.79
C LYS A 515 11.74 42.77 -30.50
N SER A 516 12.81 43.30 -29.99
CA SER A 516 12.89 44.69 -29.55
C SER A 516 12.53 45.65 -30.70
N GLY A 517 11.64 46.63 -30.40
CA GLY A 517 11.18 47.64 -31.34
C GLY A 517 10.03 47.20 -32.23
N GLU A 518 9.74 45.92 -32.34
CA GLU A 518 8.58 45.43 -33.10
C GLU A 518 7.30 45.52 -32.24
N LYS A 519 6.16 45.63 -32.92
CA LYS A 519 4.86 45.67 -32.22
C LYS A 519 3.79 44.97 -33.06
N MET A 520 2.88 44.26 -32.40
CA MET A 520 1.74 43.61 -33.03
C MET A 520 0.45 44.13 -32.45
N LYS A 521 -0.53 44.45 -33.32
CA LYS A 521 -1.82 44.94 -32.91
C LYS A 521 -2.56 43.88 -32.10
N ARG A 522 -3.10 44.29 -30.95
CA ARG A 522 -3.76 43.38 -29.99
C ARG A 522 -4.88 42.52 -30.62
N SER A 523 -5.69 43.16 -31.51
CA SER A 523 -6.78 42.47 -32.23
C SER A 523 -6.26 41.33 -33.13
N ASP A 524 -5.14 41.58 -33.80
CA ASP A 524 -4.61 40.66 -34.80
C ASP A 524 -3.95 39.47 -34.14
N VAL A 525 -3.25 39.70 -33.02
CA VAL A 525 -2.69 38.62 -32.20
C VAL A 525 -3.80 37.72 -31.64
N TYR A 526 -4.94 38.31 -31.23
CA TYR A 526 -6.07 37.51 -30.73
C TYR A 526 -6.71 36.69 -31.85
N LYS A 527 -6.85 37.25 -33.05
CA LYS A 527 -7.35 36.50 -34.20
C LYS A 527 -6.42 35.34 -34.57
N MET A 528 -5.12 35.59 -34.62
CA MET A 528 -4.14 34.53 -34.82
C MET A 528 -4.25 33.42 -33.77
N TYR A 529 -4.53 33.79 -32.53
CA TYR A 529 -4.75 32.80 -31.46
C TYR A 529 -6.06 32.02 -31.66
N GLU A 530 -7.15 32.64 -32.12
CA GLU A 530 -8.40 31.94 -32.44
C GLU A 530 -8.17 30.95 -33.58
N ASP A 531 -7.53 31.39 -34.67
CA ASP A 531 -7.19 30.54 -35.81
C ASP A 531 -6.26 29.37 -35.40
N TYR A 532 -5.23 29.67 -34.59
CA TYR A 532 -4.34 28.64 -34.03
C TYR A 532 -5.08 27.59 -33.19
N CYS A 533 -6.03 28.03 -32.37
CA CYS A 533 -6.83 27.11 -31.56
C CYS A 533 -7.74 26.24 -32.44
N GLU A 534 -8.36 26.81 -33.48
CA GLU A 534 -9.19 26.05 -34.42
C GLU A 534 -8.39 25.00 -35.16
N ASP A 535 -7.23 25.36 -35.72
CA ASP A 535 -6.31 24.46 -36.43
C ASP A 535 -5.82 23.29 -35.56
N ASN A 536 -5.67 23.54 -34.25
CA ASN A 536 -5.21 22.55 -33.27
C ASN A 536 -6.36 21.87 -32.51
N GLY A 537 -7.63 22.05 -32.92
CA GLY A 537 -8.79 21.43 -32.28
C GLY A 537 -9.02 21.87 -30.84
N ARG A 538 -8.63 23.11 -30.48
CA ARG A 538 -8.72 23.68 -29.14
C ARG A 538 -9.80 24.75 -29.05
N LYS A 539 -10.38 24.91 -27.86
CA LYS A 539 -11.32 26.03 -27.61
C LYS A 539 -10.53 27.27 -27.16
N PRO A 540 -10.65 28.41 -27.86
CA PRO A 540 -9.95 29.64 -27.48
C PRO A 540 -10.50 30.22 -26.17
N HIS A 541 -9.63 30.84 -25.39
CA HIS A 541 -10.05 31.64 -24.22
C HIS A 541 -10.66 32.96 -24.69
N GLY A 542 -11.64 33.44 -23.95
CA GLY A 542 -12.19 34.77 -24.19
C GLY A 542 -11.15 35.90 -24.03
N LYS A 543 -11.34 37.00 -24.76
CA LYS A 543 -10.37 38.11 -24.88
C LYS A 543 -9.74 38.55 -23.56
N SER A 544 -10.56 38.82 -22.51
CA SER A 544 -10.06 39.32 -21.22
C SER A 544 -9.05 38.35 -20.59
N LYS A 545 -9.37 37.06 -20.62
CA LYS A 545 -8.57 35.99 -20.05
C LYS A 545 -7.29 35.75 -20.88
N PHE A 546 -7.39 35.86 -22.18
CA PHE A 546 -6.23 35.77 -23.07
C PHE A 546 -5.22 36.89 -22.82
N TRP A 547 -5.70 38.15 -22.62
CA TRP A 547 -4.81 39.29 -22.32
C TRP A 547 -4.08 39.12 -20.99
N GLU A 548 -4.78 38.64 -19.98
CA GLU A 548 -4.18 38.31 -18.67
C GLU A 548 -3.03 37.29 -18.81
N TYR A 549 -3.29 36.22 -19.54
CA TYR A 549 -2.24 35.19 -19.76
C TYR A 549 -1.06 35.64 -20.60
N MET A 550 -1.32 36.46 -21.63
CA MET A 550 -0.25 37.07 -22.40
C MET A 550 0.64 37.96 -21.54
N ALA A 551 0.03 38.74 -20.64
CA ALA A 551 0.74 39.62 -19.70
C ALA A 551 1.59 38.80 -18.71
N ASP A 552 1.03 37.72 -18.14
CA ASP A 552 1.74 36.80 -17.24
C ASP A 552 2.97 36.11 -17.91
N LYS A 553 2.93 35.96 -19.24
CA LYS A 553 4.03 35.43 -20.04
C LYS A 553 5.00 36.51 -20.53
N GLY A 554 4.84 37.75 -20.09
CA GLY A 554 5.74 38.86 -20.41
C GLY A 554 5.36 39.68 -21.67
N PHE A 555 4.25 39.34 -22.32
CA PHE A 555 3.77 40.06 -23.50
C PHE A 555 2.89 41.23 -23.08
N MET A 556 3.52 42.40 -22.89
CA MET A 556 2.87 43.59 -22.32
C MET A 556 2.13 44.42 -23.39
N ILE A 557 0.89 44.83 -23.06
CA ILE A 557 0.07 45.65 -23.90
C ILE A 557 0.33 47.14 -23.58
N LYS A 558 0.55 47.96 -24.61
CA LYS A 558 0.70 49.42 -24.52
C LYS A 558 -0.25 50.11 -25.47
N ARG A 559 -0.84 51.22 -25.04
CA ARG A 559 -1.63 52.12 -25.90
C ARG A 559 -0.69 53.10 -26.59
N TYR A 560 -0.83 53.23 -27.90
CA TYR A 560 -0.01 54.12 -28.72
C TYR A 560 -0.81 55.39 -29.09
N SER A 561 -0.14 56.37 -29.71
CA SER A 561 -0.70 57.67 -30.07
C SER A 561 -1.87 57.63 -31.04
N ASP A 562 -2.01 56.58 -31.82
CA ASP A 562 -3.13 56.28 -32.71
C ASP A 562 -4.40 55.79 -31.97
N GLY A 563 -4.34 55.73 -30.63
CA GLY A 563 -5.43 55.23 -29.81
C GLY A 563 -5.55 53.70 -29.75
N THR A 564 -4.73 52.98 -30.50
CA THR A 564 -4.75 51.52 -30.62
C THR A 564 -3.84 50.82 -29.58
N TYR A 565 -4.21 49.61 -29.18
CA TYR A 565 -3.45 48.81 -28.26
C TYR A 565 -2.59 47.79 -29.00
N TYR A 566 -1.31 47.73 -28.67
CA TYR A 566 -0.34 46.81 -29.27
C TYR A 566 0.39 46.00 -28.18
N PHE A 567 0.81 44.79 -28.50
CA PHE A 567 1.85 44.08 -27.77
C PHE A 567 3.20 44.68 -28.17
N LYS A 568 3.92 45.19 -27.15
CA LYS A 568 5.22 45.80 -27.32
C LYS A 568 6.28 44.71 -27.50
N ASP A 569 7.35 44.99 -28.25
CA ASP A 569 8.50 44.14 -28.48
C ASP A 569 8.11 42.70 -28.87
N THR A 570 7.09 42.55 -29.74
CA THR A 570 6.48 41.28 -30.12
C THR A 570 6.47 41.16 -31.63
N ALA A 571 6.92 40.01 -32.16
CA ALA A 571 6.87 39.65 -33.57
C ALA A 571 6.39 38.20 -33.74
N ILE A 572 6.01 37.86 -34.97
CA ILE A 572 5.77 36.48 -35.39
C ILE A 572 7.13 35.76 -35.42
N ARG A 573 7.17 34.55 -34.89
CA ARG A 573 8.34 33.69 -34.95
C ARG A 573 8.50 33.26 -36.40
N GLU A 574 9.63 33.57 -37.00
CA GLU A 574 10.02 33.03 -38.31
C GLU A 574 10.21 31.52 -38.13
N SER A 575 9.31 30.72 -38.69
CA SER A 575 9.52 29.27 -38.76
C SER A 575 10.75 29.03 -39.65
N ASP A 576 11.70 28.21 -39.19
CA ASP A 576 12.75 27.61 -40.01
C ASP A 576 12.11 26.66 -41.06
N PHE A 577 11.24 27.20 -41.92
CA PHE A 577 10.90 26.50 -43.14
C PHE A 577 12.17 26.58 -44.00
N ILE A 578 12.87 25.48 -44.10
CA ILE A 578 13.77 25.22 -45.23
C ILE A 578 12.90 25.47 -46.47
N THR A 579 13.08 26.61 -47.09
CA THR A 579 12.53 26.89 -48.42
C THR A 579 13.18 25.85 -49.32
N ILE A 580 12.47 24.75 -49.59
CA ILE A 580 12.86 23.85 -50.68
C ILE A 580 12.70 24.69 -51.92
N ASP A 581 13.84 25.12 -52.46
CA ASP A 581 13.91 25.82 -53.73
C ASP A 581 13.39 24.88 -54.82
N LEU A 582 12.11 25.05 -55.17
CA LEU A 582 11.43 24.27 -56.21
C LEU A 582 12.05 24.48 -57.62
N SER A 583 13.09 25.34 -57.77
CA SER A 583 13.80 25.55 -59.01
C SER A 583 14.74 24.39 -59.42
N LEU A 584 14.94 23.38 -58.54
CA LEU A 584 15.83 22.23 -58.81
C LEU A 584 15.08 20.93 -59.20
N ILE A 585 13.76 20.97 -59.40
CA ILE A 585 13.03 19.83 -59.99
C ILE A 585 12.71 20.13 -61.46
N HIS A 586 13.75 20.18 -62.26
CA HIS A 586 13.70 19.90 -63.67
C HIS A 586 14.79 18.84 -64.01
N ILE A 587 14.34 17.57 -64.00
CA ILE A 587 14.65 16.57 -65.12
C ILE A 587 13.78 15.34 -64.79
#